data_0e784cda87f9db936b3a4254c2c9bad2
#
_entry.id   0e784cda87f9db936b3a4254c2c9bad2
#
_cell.length_a   1.000
_cell.length_b   1.000
_cell.length_c   1.000
_cell.angle_alpha   90.00
_cell.angle_beta   90.00
_cell.angle_gamma   90.00
#
_symmetry.space_group_name_H-M   'P 1'
#
loop_
_entity.id
_entity.type
_entity.pdbx_description
1 polymer ?
#
loop_
_entity_poly.entity_id
_entity_poly.type
_entity_poly.pdbx_seq_one_letter_code
_entity_poly.pdbx_strand_id
1 'polypeptide(L)'
;MKIEHLEIEVLNFLFIGRDLTIFALIYYFIEMETISRTKIKELLKMQPGQDVLAKGWVRTKRGNKQVKFIALNDGSTINNIQVVAEAEHFSEDLLKKITTGASLAVRGKLVESIGSGQHVELKAEAIEVYGECDPMRYPLQKKDTSLEYLRTVAHMRLRTNTFGAILRIRNAMAFAIHSFFQSKGFVYLHTPLITESDAEGAGDMFQVTTLDLTKVPMHNGKVDFSKDFFGKKTSLTVSGQLEGELGATAVGEVYTFGPTFRAENSNTPRHLAEFWMIEPEMAFYDMYETMDLEEEFVKYLVQYALDHCMEDIQFLNDKYDDTLIERLESVLGIEFVRLTYTEGIKILEESGQQFEYPVKWGVDLQSEHERYLVEKHFKKPVILTDYPKEIKAFYMKQNEDGKTVRGTDVLFPKIGEIIGGSERESSLEKLEKRIDELGMSRKNLEWYIDTRRFGTVPHSGFGLGFERLLLFVTGMSNIRDVIPFPRTPRNADF
;
A
#
# COMPACT_ATOMS: atom_id res chain seq x y z
N MET A 1 -8.04 40.80 -12.19
CA MET A 1 -8.90 41.56 -13.17
C MET A 1 -10.40 41.42 -12.91
N LYS A 2 -10.96 40.35 -12.35
CA LYS A 2 -12.40 40.28 -11.96
C LYS A 2 -12.71 40.77 -10.55
N ILE A 3 -11.74 40.76 -9.65
CA ILE A 3 -11.91 41.19 -8.24
C ILE A 3 -11.85 42.72 -8.12
N GLU A 4 -10.93 43.37 -8.84
CA GLU A 4 -10.82 44.84 -8.85
C GLU A 4 -12.06 45.58 -9.42
N HIS A 5 -12.78 44.93 -10.37
CA HIS A 5 -14.02 45.51 -10.92
C HIS A 5 -15.22 45.42 -9.93
N LEU A 6 -15.24 44.35 -9.12
CA LEU A 6 -16.30 44.20 -8.08
C LEU A 6 -16.11 45.19 -6.92
N GLU A 7 -14.85 45.44 -6.52
CA GLU A 7 -14.52 46.43 -5.49
C GLU A 7 -14.93 47.88 -5.90
N ILE A 8 -14.78 48.24 -7.17
CA ILE A 8 -15.12 49.57 -7.68
C ILE A 8 -16.66 49.73 -7.80
N GLU A 9 -17.37 48.71 -8.23
CA GLU A 9 -18.86 48.77 -8.28
C GLU A 9 -19.51 48.77 -6.87
N VAL A 10 -18.96 48.01 -5.93
CA VAL A 10 -19.42 47.97 -4.53
C VAL A 10 -19.12 49.32 -3.84
N LEU A 11 -17.93 49.89 -4.06
CA LEU A 11 -17.59 51.21 -3.53
C LEU A 11 -18.51 52.35 -4.08
N ASN A 12 -18.86 52.28 -5.37
CA ASN A 12 -19.79 53.28 -5.97
C ASN A 12 -21.24 53.11 -5.50
N PHE A 13 -21.68 51.90 -5.15
CA PHE A 13 -23.04 51.68 -4.60
C PHE A 13 -23.15 52.14 -3.13
N LEU A 14 -22.07 52.12 -2.39
CA LEU A 14 -21.99 52.40 -0.95
C LEU A 14 -21.85 53.90 -0.61
N PHE A 15 -21.51 54.75 -1.60
CA PHE A 15 -21.46 56.19 -1.37
C PHE A 15 -22.84 56.90 -1.28
N ILE A 16 -23.93 56.15 -1.49
CA ILE A 16 -25.29 56.71 -1.55
C ILE A 16 -26.19 56.36 -0.34
N GLY A 17 -25.71 55.54 0.64
CA GLY A 17 -26.57 55.12 1.76
C GLY A 17 -25.87 55.08 3.11
N ARG A 18 -26.42 55.81 4.06
CA ARG A 18 -26.00 55.83 5.47
C ARG A 18 -26.38 54.52 6.20
N ASP A 19 -25.55 53.48 6.15
CA ASP A 19 -25.73 52.38 7.10
C ASP A 19 -24.40 51.68 7.39
N LEU A 20 -23.73 52.10 8.47
CA LEU A 20 -22.50 51.49 9.02
C LEU A 20 -22.64 50.00 9.34
N THR A 21 -23.87 49.52 9.53
CA THR A 21 -24.19 48.11 9.80
C THR A 21 -24.05 47.24 8.55
N ILE A 22 -24.38 47.75 7.37
CA ILE A 22 -24.25 47.06 6.10
C ILE A 22 -22.75 46.97 5.71
N PHE A 23 -21.97 48.03 5.98
CA PHE A 23 -20.53 48.05 5.77
C PHE A 23 -19.80 47.01 6.64
N ALA A 24 -20.16 46.93 7.91
CA ALA A 24 -19.61 45.93 8.83
C ALA A 24 -19.99 44.52 8.42
N LEU A 25 -21.19 44.29 7.91
CA LEU A 25 -21.65 43.01 7.38
C LEU A 25 -20.93 42.63 6.08
N ILE A 26 -20.74 43.55 5.14
CA ILE A 26 -20.05 43.31 3.88
C ILE A 26 -18.55 43.09 4.14
N TYR A 27 -17.92 43.88 5.02
CA TYR A 27 -16.52 43.69 5.42
C TYR A 27 -16.34 42.34 6.15
N TYR A 28 -17.30 42.00 7.02
CA TYR A 28 -17.34 40.70 7.68
C TYR A 28 -17.54 39.55 6.67
N PHE A 29 -18.35 39.72 5.61
CA PHE A 29 -18.51 38.72 4.55
C PHE A 29 -17.28 38.62 3.65
N ILE A 30 -16.61 39.75 3.34
CA ILE A 30 -15.36 39.76 2.53
C ILE A 30 -14.20 39.14 3.32
N GLU A 31 -14.06 39.45 4.61
CA GLU A 31 -13.10 38.75 5.49
C GLU A 31 -13.44 37.26 5.67
N MET A 32 -14.73 36.90 5.57
CA MET A 32 -15.18 35.51 5.60
C MET A 32 -14.71 34.68 4.41
N GLU A 33 -14.53 35.27 3.21
CA GLU A 33 -14.02 34.57 2.01
C GLU A 33 -12.50 34.40 2.00
N THR A 34 -11.74 35.05 2.89
CA THR A 34 -10.27 35.04 2.85
C THR A 34 -9.60 33.97 3.71
N ILE A 35 -10.31 33.35 4.69
CA ILE A 35 -9.71 32.30 5.51
C ILE A 35 -9.74 30.97 4.75
N SER A 36 -8.59 30.54 4.27
CA SER A 36 -8.45 29.23 3.61
C SER A 36 -8.55 28.09 4.61
N ARG A 37 -9.05 26.93 4.14
CA ARG A 37 -9.10 25.72 4.95
C ARG A 37 -7.70 25.32 5.43
N THR A 38 -7.57 25.08 6.74
CA THR A 38 -6.38 24.47 7.34
C THR A 38 -6.67 23.01 7.69
N LYS A 39 -5.73 22.10 7.39
CA LYS A 39 -5.85 20.68 7.75
C LYS A 39 -5.79 20.50 9.26
N ILE A 40 -6.58 19.55 9.79
CA ILE A 40 -6.61 19.26 11.22
C ILE A 40 -5.24 18.92 11.78
N LYS A 41 -4.42 18.16 11.03
CA LYS A 41 -3.02 17.87 11.39
C LYS A 41 -2.20 19.14 11.67
N GLU A 42 -2.43 20.21 10.92
CA GLU A 42 -1.74 21.48 11.11
C GLU A 42 -2.37 22.30 12.24
N LEU A 43 -3.71 22.33 12.33
CA LEU A 43 -4.42 23.01 13.41
C LEU A 43 -3.95 22.55 14.80
N LEU A 44 -3.75 21.26 14.97
CA LEU A 44 -3.29 20.65 16.23
C LEU A 44 -1.88 21.10 16.65
N LYS A 45 -1.09 21.68 15.73
CA LYS A 45 0.27 22.20 15.99
C LYS A 45 0.29 23.74 16.17
N MET A 46 -0.81 24.42 15.83
CA MET A 46 -0.90 25.88 15.88
C MET A 46 -1.04 26.37 17.31
N GLN A 47 -0.64 27.63 17.55
CA GLN A 47 -0.84 28.31 18.83
C GLN A 47 -2.27 28.83 18.96
N PRO A 48 -2.81 28.91 20.18
CA PRO A 48 -4.11 29.56 20.43
C PRO A 48 -4.15 31.02 19.95
N GLY A 49 -5.35 31.54 19.71
CA GLY A 49 -5.59 32.93 19.35
C GLY A 49 -5.82 33.19 17.86
N GLN A 50 -5.62 32.18 17.00
CA GLN A 50 -5.74 32.31 15.53
C GLN A 50 -7.16 32.00 15.07
N ASP A 51 -7.64 32.76 14.07
CA ASP A 51 -8.90 32.49 13.38
C ASP A 51 -8.66 31.47 12.27
N VAL A 52 -9.45 30.41 12.23
CA VAL A 52 -9.23 29.24 11.35
C VAL A 52 -10.53 28.71 10.76
N LEU A 53 -10.40 27.99 9.63
CA LEU A 53 -11.46 27.23 8.98
C LEU A 53 -11.09 25.76 8.94
N ALA A 54 -11.77 24.95 9.74
CA ALA A 54 -11.67 23.48 9.69
C ALA A 54 -12.82 22.90 8.88
N LYS A 55 -12.55 21.89 8.04
CA LYS A 55 -13.56 21.12 7.31
C LYS A 55 -13.31 19.64 7.54
N GLY A 56 -14.36 18.86 7.80
CA GLY A 56 -14.20 17.43 8.07
C GLY A 56 -15.51 16.72 8.38
N TRP A 57 -15.38 15.51 8.89
CA TRP A 57 -16.49 14.65 9.29
C TRP A 57 -16.57 14.53 10.80
N VAL A 58 -17.79 14.55 11.31
CA VAL A 58 -18.09 14.36 12.74
C VAL A 58 -17.80 12.92 13.14
N ARG A 59 -16.88 12.73 14.08
CA ARG A 59 -16.62 11.43 14.71
C ARG A 59 -17.55 11.18 15.88
N THR A 60 -17.69 12.17 16.75
CA THR A 60 -18.63 12.13 17.88
C THR A 60 -19.17 13.51 18.18
N LYS A 61 -20.38 13.56 18.74
CA LYS A 61 -20.95 14.76 19.35
C LYS A 61 -21.43 14.41 20.75
N ARG A 62 -21.05 15.22 21.71
CA ARG A 62 -21.47 15.13 23.14
C ARG A 62 -21.74 16.52 23.69
N GLY A 63 -22.24 16.62 24.90
CA GLY A 63 -22.49 17.90 25.58
C GLY A 63 -23.88 17.98 26.21
N ASN A 64 -24.21 19.15 26.70
CA ASN A 64 -25.46 19.45 27.37
C ASN A 64 -26.31 20.48 26.57
N LYS A 65 -27.31 21.10 27.19
CA LYS A 65 -28.15 22.12 26.54
C LYS A 65 -27.39 23.41 26.23
N GLN A 66 -26.30 23.70 26.91
CA GLN A 66 -25.55 24.96 26.79
C GLN A 66 -24.37 24.84 25.82
N VAL A 67 -23.63 23.70 25.81
CA VAL A 67 -22.42 23.53 25.01
C VAL A 67 -22.44 22.18 24.34
N LYS A 68 -22.02 22.14 23.05
CA LYS A 68 -21.77 20.93 22.28
C LYS A 68 -20.27 20.80 22.01
N PHE A 69 -19.74 19.60 22.24
CA PHE A 69 -18.38 19.19 21.91
C PHE A 69 -18.44 18.24 20.72
N ILE A 70 -17.83 18.64 19.60
CA ILE A 70 -17.87 17.90 18.35
C ILE A 70 -16.43 17.49 18.02
N ALA A 71 -16.16 16.19 17.96
CA ALA A 71 -14.89 15.69 17.46
C ALA A 71 -14.93 15.70 15.92
N LEU A 72 -14.13 16.56 15.30
CA LEU A 72 -14.05 16.72 13.85
C LEU A 72 -12.74 16.14 13.34
N ASN A 73 -12.79 15.37 12.23
CA ASN A 73 -11.64 14.76 11.59
C ASN A 73 -11.73 14.93 10.08
N ASP A 74 -10.62 15.28 9.43
CA ASP A 74 -10.53 15.47 7.97
C ASP A 74 -9.70 14.40 7.27
N GLY A 75 -9.26 13.35 7.98
CA GLY A 75 -8.43 12.27 7.48
C GLY A 75 -6.93 12.57 7.45
N SER A 76 -6.50 13.82 7.70
CA SER A 76 -5.08 14.19 7.67
C SER A 76 -4.24 13.64 8.83
N THR A 77 -4.88 13.25 9.91
CA THR A 77 -4.29 12.63 11.10
C THR A 77 -5.28 11.66 11.74
N ILE A 78 -4.81 10.80 12.62
CA ILE A 78 -5.66 9.93 13.44
C ILE A 78 -6.41 10.72 14.51
N ASN A 79 -5.85 11.85 14.94
CA ASN A 79 -6.40 12.70 15.98
C ASN A 79 -7.53 13.59 15.46
N ASN A 80 -8.41 14.02 16.35
CA ASN A 80 -9.51 14.91 16.03
C ASN A 80 -9.24 16.30 16.61
N ILE A 81 -9.75 17.35 15.96
CA ILE A 81 -9.90 18.65 16.63
C ILE A 81 -11.23 18.65 17.39
N GLN A 82 -11.22 19.05 18.66
CA GLN A 82 -12.45 19.28 19.40
C GLN A 82 -13.02 20.65 19.04
N VAL A 83 -14.22 20.67 18.49
CA VAL A 83 -14.99 21.89 18.25
C VAL A 83 -15.90 22.12 19.44
N VAL A 84 -15.83 23.33 20.00
CA VAL A 84 -16.68 23.80 21.10
C VAL A 84 -17.72 24.74 20.52
N ALA A 85 -19.01 24.34 20.53
CA ALA A 85 -20.12 25.13 20.05
C ALA A 85 -21.06 25.52 21.21
N GLU A 86 -21.08 26.80 21.56
CA GLU A 86 -22.01 27.35 22.53
C GLU A 86 -23.41 27.38 21.92
N ALA A 87 -24.36 26.63 22.50
CA ALA A 87 -25.66 26.39 21.89
C ALA A 87 -26.50 27.63 21.65
N GLU A 88 -26.28 28.69 22.42
CA GLU A 88 -26.97 29.99 22.27
C GLU A 88 -26.64 30.72 20.96
N HIS A 89 -25.47 30.39 20.35
CA HIS A 89 -25.04 31.01 19.10
C HIS A 89 -25.54 30.27 17.84
N PHE A 90 -26.18 29.10 17.99
CA PHE A 90 -26.58 28.24 16.88
C PHE A 90 -28.05 27.81 17.00
N SER A 91 -28.75 27.75 15.88
CA SER A 91 -30.13 27.26 15.89
C SER A 91 -30.20 25.79 16.31
N GLU A 92 -31.29 25.44 17.01
CA GLU A 92 -31.51 24.05 17.43
C GLU A 92 -31.54 23.07 16.23
N ASP A 93 -32.10 23.54 15.11
CA ASP A 93 -32.18 22.73 13.87
C ASP A 93 -30.80 22.46 13.26
N LEU A 94 -29.89 23.46 13.26
CA LEU A 94 -28.53 23.27 12.85
C LEU A 94 -27.83 22.24 13.74
N LEU A 95 -27.96 22.39 15.06
CA LEU A 95 -27.34 21.47 16.02
C LEU A 95 -27.89 20.05 15.91
N LYS A 96 -29.15 19.83 15.53
CA LYS A 96 -29.75 18.53 15.28
C LYS A 96 -29.12 17.82 14.06
N LYS A 97 -28.77 18.54 13.00
CA LYS A 97 -28.14 18.04 11.78
C LYS A 97 -26.71 17.55 11.99
N ILE A 98 -26.03 18.03 13.02
CA ILE A 98 -24.67 17.62 13.39
C ILE A 98 -24.71 16.25 14.06
N THR A 99 -24.65 15.19 13.27
CA THR A 99 -24.65 13.79 13.72
C THR A 99 -23.33 13.09 13.37
N THR A 100 -23.05 11.94 13.97
CA THR A 100 -21.87 11.13 13.59
C THR A 100 -21.91 10.82 12.09
N GLY A 101 -20.82 11.10 11.39
CA GLY A 101 -20.71 10.92 9.94
C GLY A 101 -21.12 12.15 9.11
N ALA A 102 -21.80 13.14 9.68
CA ALA A 102 -22.09 14.40 8.99
C ALA A 102 -20.79 15.14 8.62
N SER A 103 -20.80 15.88 7.51
CA SER A 103 -19.68 16.71 7.06
C SER A 103 -19.94 18.18 7.33
N LEU A 104 -18.94 18.85 7.89
CA LEU A 104 -19.04 20.24 8.37
C LEU A 104 -17.88 21.09 7.85
N ALA A 105 -18.17 22.40 7.71
CA ALA A 105 -17.18 23.45 7.83
C ALA A 105 -17.40 24.18 9.15
N VAL A 106 -16.33 24.45 9.88
CA VAL A 106 -16.36 25.17 11.16
C VAL A 106 -15.34 26.29 11.10
N ARG A 107 -15.81 27.52 11.20
CA ARG A 107 -14.98 28.70 11.38
C ARG A 107 -15.01 29.11 12.85
N GLY A 108 -13.90 29.59 13.35
CA GLY A 108 -13.80 30.11 14.71
C GLY A 108 -12.34 30.26 15.13
N LYS A 109 -12.17 30.52 16.41
CA LYS A 109 -10.87 30.80 17.01
C LYS A 109 -10.30 29.57 17.69
N LEU A 110 -9.01 29.28 17.44
CA LEU A 110 -8.27 28.33 18.25
C LEU A 110 -8.08 28.86 19.66
N VAL A 111 -8.45 28.08 20.64
CA VAL A 111 -8.29 28.40 22.07
C VAL A 111 -7.49 27.30 22.75
N GLU A 112 -6.85 27.63 23.89
CA GLU A 112 -6.21 26.63 24.72
C GLU A 112 -7.24 25.60 25.21
N SER A 113 -6.90 24.31 25.09
CA SER A 113 -7.80 23.26 25.54
C SER A 113 -7.83 23.18 27.06
N ILE A 114 -9.02 23.14 27.65
CA ILE A 114 -9.23 22.89 29.07
C ILE A 114 -9.16 21.39 29.38
N GLY A 115 -9.36 20.54 28.36
CA GLY A 115 -9.36 19.09 28.47
C GLY A 115 -7.96 18.46 28.39
N SER A 116 -7.78 17.32 29.04
CA SER A 116 -6.56 16.52 28.87
C SER A 116 -6.50 15.87 27.47
N GLY A 117 -5.30 15.79 26.89
CA GLY A 117 -5.05 15.02 25.66
C GLY A 117 -5.00 15.83 24.35
N GLN A 118 -5.24 17.14 24.39
CA GLN A 118 -5.03 18.03 23.25
C GLN A 118 -4.59 19.41 23.73
N HIS A 119 -3.80 20.11 22.89
CA HIS A 119 -3.27 21.43 23.21
C HIS A 119 -4.27 22.55 22.89
N VAL A 120 -5.00 22.42 21.78
CA VAL A 120 -5.94 23.42 21.30
C VAL A 120 -7.32 22.85 21.02
N GLU A 121 -8.34 23.72 21.12
CA GLU A 121 -9.72 23.47 20.71
C GLU A 121 -10.17 24.55 19.73
N LEU A 122 -11.14 24.26 18.90
CA LEU A 122 -11.75 25.22 17.99
C LEU A 122 -13.07 25.76 18.60
N LYS A 123 -13.05 26.96 19.15
CA LYS A 123 -14.28 27.67 19.57
C LYS A 123 -15.03 28.10 18.31
N ALA A 124 -16.18 27.49 18.05
CA ALA A 124 -16.94 27.73 16.84
C ALA A 124 -17.67 29.09 16.88
N GLU A 125 -17.52 29.87 15.81
CA GLU A 125 -18.24 31.11 15.54
C GLU A 125 -19.28 30.90 14.44
N ALA A 126 -18.99 30.05 13.45
CA ALA A 126 -19.90 29.65 12.40
C ALA A 126 -19.74 28.16 12.07
N ILE A 127 -20.85 27.50 11.80
CA ILE A 127 -20.91 26.09 11.38
C ILE A 127 -21.81 25.99 10.16
N GLU A 128 -21.27 25.39 9.09
CA GLU A 128 -22.01 25.02 7.90
C GLU A 128 -22.04 23.49 7.81
N VAL A 129 -23.21 22.90 7.57
CA VAL A 129 -23.38 21.47 7.32
C VAL A 129 -23.39 21.23 5.81
N TYR A 130 -22.35 20.57 5.30
CA TYR A 130 -22.28 20.19 3.87
C TYR A 130 -23.13 18.98 3.54
N GLY A 131 -23.18 18.01 4.46
CA GLY A 131 -23.94 16.79 4.29
C GLY A 131 -24.41 16.23 5.63
N GLU A 132 -25.72 16.01 5.73
CA GLU A 132 -26.33 15.35 6.88
C GLU A 132 -26.03 13.85 6.83
N CYS A 133 -26.06 13.19 7.99
CA CYS A 133 -25.90 11.75 8.11
C CYS A 133 -26.98 11.19 9.02
N ASP A 134 -27.78 10.25 8.52
CA ASP A 134 -28.75 9.53 9.34
C ASP A 134 -28.02 8.56 10.29
N PRO A 135 -27.96 8.81 11.60
CA PRO A 135 -27.20 7.99 12.53
C PRO A 135 -27.77 6.56 12.67
N MET A 136 -29.03 6.32 12.29
CA MET A 136 -29.66 5.00 12.35
C MET A 136 -29.25 4.10 11.17
N ARG A 137 -28.89 4.71 10.04
CA ARG A 137 -28.49 4.01 8.82
C ARG A 137 -26.98 3.98 8.58
N TYR A 138 -26.22 4.80 9.33
CA TYR A 138 -24.78 4.91 9.18
C TYR A 138 -24.09 3.60 9.60
N PRO A 139 -23.35 2.91 8.70
CA PRO A 139 -22.83 1.56 8.98
C PRO A 139 -21.70 1.55 10.01
N LEU A 140 -21.01 2.68 10.20
CA LEU A 140 -19.89 2.80 11.14
C LEU A 140 -20.39 3.32 12.49
N GLN A 141 -20.87 2.42 13.32
CA GLN A 141 -21.38 2.72 14.65
C GLN A 141 -20.23 2.97 15.66
N LYS A 142 -20.55 3.57 16.82
CA LYS A 142 -19.57 3.85 17.90
C LYS A 142 -18.97 2.59 18.54
N LYS A 143 -19.65 1.45 18.45
CA LYS A 143 -19.11 0.17 18.96
C LYS A 143 -17.99 -0.32 18.05
N ASP A 144 -17.01 -0.97 18.65
CA ASP A 144 -15.97 -1.64 17.87
C ASP A 144 -16.62 -2.60 16.86
N THR A 145 -16.28 -2.37 15.61
CA THR A 145 -16.79 -3.12 14.47
C THR A 145 -15.70 -4.08 14.03
N SER A 146 -16.04 -5.35 13.84
CA SER A 146 -15.04 -6.35 13.42
C SER A 146 -14.46 -6.04 12.04
N LEU A 147 -13.21 -6.47 11.80
CA LEU A 147 -12.57 -6.31 10.49
C LEU A 147 -13.34 -7.06 9.39
N GLU A 148 -13.94 -8.21 9.72
CA GLU A 148 -14.78 -9.01 8.81
C GLU A 148 -15.98 -8.19 8.32
N TYR A 149 -16.71 -7.54 9.23
CA TYR A 149 -17.83 -6.67 8.85
C TYR A 149 -17.32 -5.48 8.02
N LEU A 150 -16.20 -4.86 8.40
CA LEU A 150 -15.65 -3.72 7.66
C LEU A 150 -15.25 -4.09 6.22
N ARG A 151 -14.92 -5.36 5.95
CA ARG A 151 -14.72 -5.84 4.57
C ARG A 151 -15.99 -5.82 3.75
N THR A 152 -17.16 -6.08 4.36
CA THR A 152 -18.46 -6.03 3.65
C THR A 152 -18.94 -4.61 3.34
N VAL A 153 -18.35 -3.60 3.99
CA VAL A 153 -18.61 -2.17 3.77
C VAL A 153 -17.33 -1.43 3.39
N ALA A 154 -16.49 -2.02 2.52
CA ALA A 154 -15.16 -1.52 2.20
C ALA A 154 -15.17 -0.07 1.70
N HIS A 155 -16.20 0.35 0.95
CA HIS A 155 -16.42 1.73 0.51
C HIS A 155 -16.57 2.75 1.65
N MET A 156 -16.90 2.31 2.86
CA MET A 156 -17.04 3.18 4.04
C MET A 156 -15.90 2.99 5.05
N ARG A 157 -15.23 1.83 5.06
CA ARG A 157 -14.25 1.49 6.10
C ARG A 157 -13.07 2.46 6.20
N LEU A 158 -12.71 3.14 5.10
CA LEU A 158 -11.67 4.17 5.08
C LEU A 158 -11.95 5.34 6.02
N ARG A 159 -13.20 5.53 6.45
CA ARG A 159 -13.58 6.54 7.45
C ARG A 159 -13.29 6.11 8.89
N THR A 160 -12.89 4.86 9.14
CA THR A 160 -12.49 4.39 10.48
C THR A 160 -11.05 4.83 10.79
N ASN A 161 -10.70 4.90 12.08
CA ASN A 161 -9.33 5.21 12.49
C ASN A 161 -8.34 4.15 11.97
N THR A 162 -8.70 2.87 12.06
CA THR A 162 -7.87 1.75 11.59
C THR A 162 -7.51 1.88 10.12
N PHE A 163 -8.52 2.01 9.24
CA PHE A 163 -8.25 2.08 7.80
C PHE A 163 -7.73 3.45 7.37
N GLY A 164 -8.02 4.52 8.11
CA GLY A 164 -7.37 5.81 7.92
C GLY A 164 -5.87 5.76 8.22
N ALA A 165 -5.47 5.11 9.32
CA ALA A 165 -4.06 4.89 9.68
C ALA A 165 -3.35 4.04 8.62
N ILE A 166 -3.92 2.89 8.25
CA ILE A 166 -3.37 2.01 7.22
C ILE A 166 -3.19 2.74 5.87
N LEU A 167 -4.17 3.56 5.47
CA LEU A 167 -4.09 4.30 4.21
C LEU A 167 -3.00 5.36 4.22
N ARG A 168 -2.78 6.07 5.36
CA ARG A 168 -1.68 7.02 5.50
C ARG A 168 -0.32 6.33 5.48
N ILE A 169 -0.19 5.19 6.18
CA ILE A 169 1.03 4.36 6.13
C ILE A 169 1.27 3.86 4.70
N ARG A 170 0.25 3.32 4.03
CA ARG A 170 0.35 2.89 2.63
C ARG A 170 0.84 4.00 1.69
N ASN A 171 0.29 5.21 1.86
CA ASN A 171 0.73 6.37 1.08
C ASN A 171 2.19 6.74 1.37
N ALA A 172 2.60 6.74 2.64
CA ALA A 172 3.98 7.04 3.03
C ALA A 172 4.96 5.99 2.49
N MET A 173 4.61 4.70 2.57
CA MET A 173 5.45 3.63 2.04
C MET A 173 5.59 3.70 0.53
N ALA A 174 4.52 4.01 -0.22
CA ALA A 174 4.61 4.18 -1.67
C ALA A 174 5.57 5.31 -2.05
N PHE A 175 5.52 6.44 -1.33
CA PHE A 175 6.46 7.53 -1.53
C PHE A 175 7.90 7.14 -1.14
N ALA A 176 8.09 6.45 -0.03
CA ALA A 176 9.39 5.98 0.42
C ALA A 176 10.06 5.04 -0.60
N ILE A 177 9.31 4.13 -1.22
CA ILE A 177 9.80 3.24 -2.27
C ILE A 177 10.37 4.05 -3.44
N HIS A 178 9.59 4.99 -3.97
CA HIS A 178 10.07 5.86 -5.05
C HIS A 178 11.29 6.69 -4.61
N SER A 179 11.29 7.23 -3.39
CA SER A 179 12.40 8.01 -2.86
C SER A 179 13.69 7.21 -2.76
N PHE A 180 13.61 5.96 -2.30
CA PHE A 180 14.77 5.07 -2.18
C PHE A 180 15.41 4.82 -3.54
N PHE A 181 14.67 4.30 -4.49
CA PHE A 181 15.21 3.95 -5.81
C PHE A 181 15.66 5.18 -6.60
N GLN A 182 14.88 6.25 -6.58
CA GLN A 182 15.25 7.50 -7.26
C GLN A 182 16.53 8.12 -6.69
N SER A 183 16.73 8.08 -5.37
CA SER A 183 17.96 8.59 -4.73
C SER A 183 19.21 7.80 -5.10
N LYS A 184 19.04 6.53 -5.51
CA LYS A 184 20.12 5.65 -5.98
C LYS A 184 20.33 5.71 -7.50
N GLY A 185 19.55 6.51 -8.23
CA GLY A 185 19.67 6.67 -9.68
C GLY A 185 18.88 5.65 -10.51
N PHE A 186 18.08 4.79 -9.89
CA PHE A 186 17.22 3.86 -10.61
C PHE A 186 16.16 4.56 -11.44
N VAL A 187 15.90 4.06 -12.62
CA VAL A 187 14.85 4.54 -13.51
C VAL A 187 13.53 3.81 -13.22
N TYR A 188 12.45 4.54 -12.95
CA TYR A 188 11.11 3.95 -12.84
C TYR A 188 10.60 3.54 -14.21
N LEU A 189 10.34 2.25 -14.38
CA LEU A 189 9.90 1.66 -15.64
C LEU A 189 8.42 1.27 -15.56
N HIS A 190 7.61 1.75 -16.52
CA HIS A 190 6.25 1.28 -16.73
C HIS A 190 6.26 0.01 -17.58
N THR A 191 5.82 -1.11 -17.04
CA THR A 191 5.66 -2.38 -17.74
C THR A 191 4.20 -2.64 -18.11
N PRO A 192 3.90 -3.36 -19.21
CA PRO A 192 2.54 -3.64 -19.64
C PRO A 192 1.78 -4.49 -18.62
N LEU A 193 0.51 -4.13 -18.37
CA LEU A 193 -0.38 -4.96 -17.54
C LEU A 193 -1.07 -6.06 -18.36
N ILE A 194 -1.16 -5.90 -19.68
CA ILE A 194 -1.72 -6.90 -20.60
C ILE A 194 -0.57 -7.51 -21.37
N THR A 195 -0.41 -8.82 -21.25
CA THR A 195 0.71 -9.57 -21.84
C THR A 195 0.25 -10.91 -22.40
N GLU A 196 1.02 -11.49 -23.34
CA GLU A 196 0.88 -12.89 -23.76
C GLU A 196 1.81 -13.82 -23.00
N SER A 197 2.79 -13.26 -22.25
CA SER A 197 3.85 -14.01 -21.58
C SER A 197 3.49 -14.32 -20.15
N ASP A 198 3.71 -15.56 -19.73
CA ASP A 198 3.70 -15.97 -18.33
C ASP A 198 5.13 -15.89 -17.78
N ALA A 199 5.41 -14.86 -17.00
CA ALA A 199 6.74 -14.62 -16.44
C ALA A 199 7.16 -15.68 -15.42
N GLU A 200 6.23 -16.29 -14.72
CA GLU A 200 6.52 -17.32 -13.71
C GLU A 200 6.43 -18.75 -14.26
N GLY A 201 5.80 -18.92 -15.44
CA GLY A 201 5.69 -20.21 -16.14
C GLY A 201 4.72 -21.21 -15.53
N ALA A 202 3.97 -20.83 -14.50
CA ALA A 202 3.02 -21.70 -13.78
C ALA A 202 1.79 -20.93 -13.25
N GLY A 203 1.64 -19.65 -13.60
CA GLY A 203 0.63 -18.79 -13.02
C GLY A 203 -0.76 -19.01 -13.63
N ASP A 204 -1.78 -19.13 -12.78
CA ASP A 204 -3.15 -18.96 -13.19
C ASP A 204 -3.38 -17.48 -13.51
N MET A 205 -3.41 -17.15 -14.83
CA MET A 205 -3.57 -15.78 -15.30
C MET A 205 -5.04 -15.45 -15.60
N PHE A 206 -5.47 -14.24 -15.25
CA PHE A 206 -6.75 -13.71 -15.72
C PHE A 206 -6.67 -13.41 -17.22
N GLN A 207 -7.52 -14.05 -18.01
CA GLN A 207 -7.58 -13.80 -19.45
C GLN A 207 -8.23 -12.45 -19.74
N VAL A 208 -7.63 -11.67 -20.66
CA VAL A 208 -8.17 -10.43 -21.20
C VAL A 208 -8.68 -10.70 -22.61
N THR A 209 -9.96 -10.45 -22.87
CA THR A 209 -10.59 -10.69 -24.17
C THR A 209 -11.74 -9.74 -24.43
N THR A 210 -11.93 -9.37 -25.70
CA THR A 210 -13.09 -8.62 -26.19
C THR A 210 -14.06 -9.50 -26.98
N LEU A 211 -13.79 -10.82 -27.07
CA LEU A 211 -14.68 -11.76 -27.73
C LEU A 211 -16.00 -11.88 -27.00
N ASP A 212 -17.10 -12.00 -27.72
CA ASP A 212 -18.41 -12.31 -27.17
C ASP A 212 -18.40 -13.76 -26.64
N LEU A 213 -18.42 -13.92 -25.32
CA LEU A 213 -18.39 -15.23 -24.67
C LEU A 213 -19.65 -16.08 -24.95
N THR A 214 -20.71 -15.49 -25.49
CA THR A 214 -21.92 -16.23 -25.92
C THR A 214 -21.79 -16.78 -27.36
N LYS A 215 -20.81 -16.26 -28.15
CA LYS A 215 -20.57 -16.62 -29.56
C LYS A 215 -19.07 -16.63 -29.86
N VAL A 216 -18.33 -17.41 -29.10
CA VAL A 216 -16.89 -17.51 -29.23
C VAL A 216 -16.52 -18.04 -30.62
N PRO A 217 -15.69 -17.31 -31.42
CA PRO A 217 -15.21 -17.82 -32.71
C PRO A 217 -14.29 -19.03 -32.47
N MET A 218 -14.50 -20.08 -33.28
CA MET A 218 -13.75 -21.34 -33.16
C MET A 218 -13.00 -21.66 -34.45
N HIS A 219 -11.77 -22.15 -34.32
CA HIS A 219 -10.98 -22.69 -35.42
C HIS A 219 -10.33 -24.02 -34.98
N ASN A 220 -10.56 -25.09 -35.72
CA ASN A 220 -10.05 -26.42 -35.39
C ASN A 220 -10.33 -26.87 -33.94
N GLY A 221 -11.54 -26.58 -33.41
CA GLY A 221 -11.94 -26.97 -32.06
C GLY A 221 -11.33 -26.15 -30.92
N LYS A 222 -10.60 -25.07 -31.23
CA LYS A 222 -10.02 -24.13 -30.27
C LYS A 222 -10.56 -22.72 -30.51
N VAL A 223 -10.51 -21.87 -29.48
CA VAL A 223 -10.86 -20.46 -29.62
C VAL A 223 -9.96 -19.79 -30.66
N ASP A 224 -10.56 -19.11 -31.61
CA ASP A 224 -9.83 -18.33 -32.63
C ASP A 224 -9.51 -16.92 -32.14
N PHE A 225 -8.43 -16.80 -31.37
CA PHE A 225 -7.93 -15.51 -30.86
C PHE A 225 -7.42 -14.55 -31.94
N SER A 226 -7.29 -15.01 -33.22
CA SER A 226 -6.98 -14.07 -34.30
C SER A 226 -8.12 -13.04 -34.55
N LYS A 227 -9.31 -13.31 -34.01
CA LYS A 227 -10.49 -12.43 -34.04
C LYS A 227 -10.61 -11.54 -32.78
N ASP A 228 -9.76 -11.74 -31.79
CA ASP A 228 -9.74 -10.91 -30.60
C ASP A 228 -8.98 -9.59 -30.85
N PHE A 229 -9.09 -8.63 -29.92
CA PHE A 229 -8.54 -7.28 -30.06
C PHE A 229 -7.04 -7.27 -30.40
N PHE A 230 -6.24 -8.08 -29.71
CA PHE A 230 -4.79 -8.18 -29.91
C PHE A 230 -4.38 -9.23 -30.98
N GLY A 231 -5.33 -9.92 -31.59
CA GLY A 231 -5.05 -10.99 -32.56
C GLY A 231 -4.36 -12.23 -31.96
N LYS A 232 -4.29 -12.33 -30.63
CA LYS A 232 -3.69 -13.42 -29.87
C LYS A 232 -4.32 -13.53 -28.48
N LYS A 233 -4.10 -14.65 -27.78
CA LYS A 233 -4.50 -14.79 -26.37
C LYS A 233 -3.67 -13.84 -25.51
N THR A 234 -4.35 -13.03 -24.70
CA THR A 234 -3.70 -12.12 -23.74
C THR A 234 -4.28 -12.30 -22.36
N SER A 235 -3.50 -11.91 -21.35
CA SER A 235 -3.83 -12.04 -19.94
C SER A 235 -3.37 -10.81 -19.17
N LEU A 236 -3.84 -10.66 -17.93
CA LEU A 236 -3.25 -9.72 -16.97
C LEU A 236 -1.93 -10.29 -16.48
N THR A 237 -0.93 -9.42 -16.32
CA THR A 237 0.43 -9.79 -15.91
C THR A 237 0.48 -10.34 -14.49
N VAL A 238 1.38 -11.29 -14.25
CA VAL A 238 1.73 -11.80 -12.92
C VAL A 238 2.99 -11.14 -12.34
N SER A 239 3.77 -10.42 -13.19
CA SER A 239 5.04 -9.74 -12.83
C SER A 239 5.48 -8.85 -13.98
N GLY A 240 6.14 -7.74 -13.67
CA GLY A 240 6.82 -6.87 -14.64
C GLY A 240 8.31 -7.20 -14.81
N GLN A 241 8.79 -8.30 -14.24
CA GLN A 241 10.21 -8.66 -14.19
C GLN A 241 10.85 -8.79 -15.56
N LEU A 242 10.24 -9.55 -16.48
CA LEU A 242 10.88 -9.84 -17.76
C LEU A 242 11.12 -8.56 -18.58
N GLU A 243 10.16 -7.63 -18.58
CA GLU A 243 10.31 -6.30 -19.20
C GLU A 243 11.27 -5.42 -18.38
N GLY A 244 11.32 -5.60 -17.05
CA GLY A 244 12.29 -4.96 -16.16
C GLY A 244 13.72 -5.32 -16.54
N GLU A 245 14.01 -6.60 -16.80
CA GLU A 245 15.31 -7.07 -17.27
C GLU A 245 15.73 -6.43 -18.62
N LEU A 246 14.76 -6.20 -19.54
CA LEU A 246 15.05 -5.47 -20.78
C LEU A 246 15.46 -4.03 -20.48
N GLY A 247 14.78 -3.39 -19.53
CA GLY A 247 15.11 -2.05 -19.07
C GLY A 247 16.51 -1.99 -18.47
N ALA A 248 16.84 -2.91 -17.56
CA ALA A 248 18.13 -2.98 -16.90
C ALA A 248 19.27 -3.18 -17.90
N THR A 249 19.12 -4.06 -18.89
CA THR A 249 20.13 -4.29 -19.94
C THR A 249 20.28 -3.12 -20.92
N ALA A 250 19.44 -2.09 -20.80
CA ALA A 250 19.50 -0.89 -21.64
C ALA A 250 19.99 0.35 -20.89
N VAL A 251 19.58 0.54 -19.62
CA VAL A 251 19.86 1.78 -18.84
C VAL A 251 20.53 1.53 -17.49
N GLY A 252 20.86 0.27 -17.16
CA GLY A 252 21.61 -0.11 -15.94
C GLY A 252 20.71 -0.56 -14.80
N GLU A 253 20.09 0.33 -14.08
CA GLU A 253 19.23 0.02 -12.95
C GLU A 253 17.82 0.57 -13.16
N VAL A 254 16.82 -0.30 -13.08
CA VAL A 254 15.42 0.06 -13.20
C VAL A 254 14.61 -0.52 -12.04
N TYR A 255 13.43 0.00 -11.81
CA TYR A 255 12.44 -0.65 -10.94
C TYR A 255 11.03 -0.47 -11.48
N THR A 256 10.21 -1.48 -11.33
CA THR A 256 8.75 -1.38 -11.51
C THR A 256 8.09 -1.12 -10.15
N PHE A 257 6.94 -0.49 -10.15
CA PHE A 257 6.03 -0.44 -9.01
C PHE A 257 4.62 -0.36 -9.55
N GLY A 258 3.96 -1.50 -9.63
CA GLY A 258 2.68 -1.61 -10.31
C GLY A 258 1.84 -2.80 -9.87
N PRO A 259 0.57 -2.84 -10.32
CA PRO A 259 -0.34 -3.92 -10.02
C PRO A 259 0.05 -5.20 -10.77
N THR A 260 -0.10 -6.32 -10.07
CA THR A 260 0.05 -7.68 -10.57
C THR A 260 -1.19 -8.50 -10.21
N PHE A 261 -1.45 -9.56 -10.98
CA PHE A 261 -2.70 -10.30 -10.92
C PHE A 261 -2.43 -11.80 -10.92
N ARG A 262 -3.04 -12.53 -9.99
CA ARG A 262 -2.96 -13.99 -9.93
C ARG A 262 -4.35 -14.59 -9.73
N ALA A 263 -4.78 -15.45 -10.65
CA ALA A 263 -6.12 -16.08 -10.63
C ALA A 263 -6.19 -17.31 -9.72
N GLU A 264 -5.23 -17.46 -8.83
CA GLU A 264 -5.17 -18.57 -7.88
C GLU A 264 -6.44 -18.64 -7.01
N ASN A 265 -7.05 -19.82 -6.92
CA ASN A 265 -8.20 -20.05 -6.03
C ASN A 265 -7.72 -20.24 -4.57
N SER A 266 -6.96 -19.30 -4.05
CA SER A 266 -6.41 -19.29 -2.70
C SER A 266 -7.17 -18.31 -1.81
N ASN A 267 -7.69 -18.77 -0.67
CA ASN A 267 -8.45 -17.96 0.28
C ASN A 267 -7.72 -17.82 1.64
N THR A 268 -6.42 -17.66 1.63
CA THR A 268 -5.62 -17.47 2.84
C THR A 268 -5.53 -16.02 3.28
N PRO A 269 -5.07 -15.71 4.49
CA PRO A 269 -4.81 -14.34 4.94
C PRO A 269 -3.67 -13.62 4.19
N ARG A 270 -2.93 -14.31 3.32
CA ARG A 270 -1.73 -13.81 2.64
C ARG A 270 -1.87 -13.69 1.12
N HIS A 271 -3.03 -14.05 0.52
CA HIS A 271 -3.26 -14.04 -0.92
C HIS A 271 -4.36 -13.05 -1.33
N LEU A 272 -4.09 -12.33 -2.39
CA LEU A 272 -5.00 -11.46 -3.13
C LEU A 272 -4.91 -11.81 -4.62
N ALA A 273 -6.00 -11.61 -5.35
CA ALA A 273 -6.02 -11.77 -6.80
C ALA A 273 -5.41 -10.55 -7.54
N GLU A 274 -5.38 -9.40 -6.88
CA GLU A 274 -4.77 -8.15 -7.33
C GLU A 274 -3.97 -7.54 -6.18
N PHE A 275 -2.70 -7.25 -6.41
CA PHE A 275 -1.79 -6.66 -5.44
C PHE A 275 -0.69 -5.88 -6.18
N TRP A 276 0.20 -5.20 -5.45
CA TRP A 276 1.26 -4.42 -6.08
C TRP A 276 2.63 -5.05 -5.80
N MET A 277 3.47 -5.06 -6.84
CA MET A 277 4.87 -5.50 -6.73
C MET A 277 5.83 -4.35 -6.97
N ILE A 278 6.93 -4.37 -6.25
CA ILE A 278 8.12 -3.56 -6.49
C ILE A 278 9.19 -4.51 -7.01
N GLU A 279 9.65 -4.29 -8.24
CA GLU A 279 10.56 -5.23 -8.91
C GLU A 279 11.74 -4.47 -9.51
N PRO A 280 12.81 -4.21 -8.73
CA PRO A 280 14.05 -3.68 -9.26
C PRO A 280 14.82 -4.75 -10.03
N GLU A 281 15.44 -4.33 -11.14
CA GLU A 281 16.36 -5.13 -11.94
C GLU A 281 17.64 -4.32 -12.19
N MET A 282 18.79 -4.96 -11.96
CA MET A 282 20.09 -4.30 -11.94
C MET A 282 21.08 -5.04 -12.83
N ALA A 283 21.56 -4.37 -13.88
CA ALA A 283 22.68 -4.83 -14.68
C ALA A 283 23.99 -4.75 -13.87
N PHE A 284 24.88 -5.71 -14.09
CA PHE A 284 26.19 -5.84 -13.45
C PHE A 284 26.18 -6.19 -11.97
N TYR A 285 25.02 -6.48 -11.37
CA TYR A 285 24.90 -6.97 -10.00
C TYR A 285 24.96 -8.50 -9.96
N ASP A 286 25.64 -9.01 -8.94
CA ASP A 286 25.56 -10.42 -8.56
C ASP A 286 24.55 -10.66 -7.43
N MET A 287 24.43 -11.91 -6.98
CA MET A 287 23.52 -12.27 -5.88
C MET A 287 23.89 -11.58 -4.56
N TYR A 288 25.17 -11.36 -4.28
CA TYR A 288 25.63 -10.78 -3.01
C TYR A 288 25.29 -9.28 -2.94
N GLU A 289 25.54 -8.55 -4.02
CA GLU A 289 25.17 -7.14 -4.13
C GLU A 289 23.64 -6.97 -4.07
N THR A 290 22.90 -7.93 -4.61
CA THR A 290 21.44 -7.96 -4.53
C THR A 290 20.96 -8.15 -3.09
N MET A 291 21.52 -9.08 -2.33
CA MET A 291 21.21 -9.27 -0.91
C MET A 291 21.51 -8.02 -0.06
N ASP A 292 22.61 -7.31 -0.36
CA ASP A 292 22.93 -6.06 0.32
C ASP A 292 21.86 -4.99 0.06
N LEU A 293 21.41 -4.87 -1.21
CA LEU A 293 20.35 -3.94 -1.58
C LEU A 293 18.98 -4.31 -0.97
N GLU A 294 18.63 -5.60 -0.95
CA GLU A 294 17.40 -6.11 -0.31
C GLU A 294 17.35 -5.72 1.19
N GLU A 295 18.44 -5.94 1.91
CA GLU A 295 18.56 -5.60 3.33
C GLU A 295 18.48 -4.07 3.54
N GLU A 296 19.24 -3.30 2.77
CA GLU A 296 19.23 -1.83 2.83
C GLU A 296 17.84 -1.28 2.54
N PHE A 297 17.17 -1.78 1.50
CA PHE A 297 15.84 -1.35 1.09
C PHE A 297 14.80 -1.54 2.19
N VAL A 298 14.74 -2.73 2.77
CA VAL A 298 13.77 -3.01 3.84
C VAL A 298 14.06 -2.17 5.07
N LYS A 299 15.33 -2.03 5.48
CA LYS A 299 15.71 -1.16 6.61
C LYS A 299 15.31 0.30 6.37
N TYR A 300 15.55 0.82 5.17
CA TYR A 300 15.12 2.16 4.80
C TYR A 300 13.61 2.34 4.93
N LEU A 301 12.81 1.39 4.43
CA LEU A 301 11.35 1.45 4.51
C LEU A 301 10.84 1.40 5.95
N VAL A 302 11.42 0.54 6.79
CA VAL A 302 11.06 0.45 8.21
C VAL A 302 11.41 1.76 8.94
N GLN A 303 12.60 2.31 8.73
CA GLN A 303 13.00 3.59 9.31
C GLN A 303 12.06 4.71 8.87
N TYR A 304 11.75 4.77 7.56
CA TYR A 304 10.81 5.77 7.03
C TYR A 304 9.42 5.67 7.66
N ALA A 305 8.92 4.45 7.89
CA ALA A 305 7.64 4.24 8.56
C ALA A 305 7.64 4.80 9.99
N LEU A 306 8.68 4.51 10.77
CA LEU A 306 8.84 5.00 12.15
C LEU A 306 8.97 6.53 12.20
N ASP A 307 9.73 7.13 11.28
CA ASP A 307 9.97 8.58 11.25
C ASP A 307 8.72 9.39 10.83
N HIS A 308 7.89 8.83 9.94
CA HIS A 308 6.82 9.60 9.31
C HIS A 308 5.40 9.17 9.68
N CYS A 309 5.23 7.99 10.28
CA CYS A 309 3.92 7.39 10.57
C CYS A 309 3.74 6.97 12.03
N MET A 310 4.59 7.44 12.96
CA MET A 310 4.62 6.95 14.35
C MET A 310 3.26 7.05 15.05
N GLU A 311 2.48 8.12 14.85
CA GLU A 311 1.15 8.24 15.48
C GLU A 311 0.19 7.13 15.02
N ASP A 312 0.23 6.78 13.74
CA ASP A 312 -0.60 5.73 13.17
C ASP A 312 -0.10 4.34 13.57
N ILE A 313 1.22 4.14 13.59
CA ILE A 313 1.86 2.90 14.05
C ILE A 313 1.58 2.66 15.53
N GLN A 314 1.69 3.68 16.38
CA GLN A 314 1.37 3.57 17.81
C GLN A 314 -0.08 3.12 18.04
N PHE A 315 -1.03 3.72 17.30
CA PHE A 315 -2.43 3.31 17.36
C PHE A 315 -2.63 1.84 16.97
N LEU A 316 -1.95 1.38 15.91
CA LEU A 316 -2.05 -0.01 15.46
C LEU A 316 -1.36 -0.96 16.43
N ASN A 317 -0.22 -0.55 17.02
CA ASN A 317 0.46 -1.26 18.09
C ASN A 317 -0.47 -1.50 19.28
N ASP A 318 -1.09 -0.44 19.80
CA ASP A 318 -1.94 -0.51 20.99
C ASP A 318 -3.23 -1.30 20.74
N LYS A 319 -3.70 -1.36 19.50
CA LYS A 319 -4.99 -1.97 19.19
C LYS A 319 -4.90 -3.40 18.65
N TYR A 320 -3.87 -3.74 17.87
CA TYR A 320 -3.82 -4.97 17.09
C TYR A 320 -2.60 -5.85 17.36
N ASP A 321 -1.42 -5.27 17.61
CA ASP A 321 -0.18 -6.01 17.80
C ASP A 321 0.78 -5.23 18.70
N ASP A 322 0.71 -5.48 19.99
CA ASP A 322 1.48 -4.82 21.05
C ASP A 322 3.01 -5.00 20.93
N THR A 323 3.47 -5.85 20.02
CA THR A 323 4.88 -6.07 19.69
C THR A 323 5.33 -5.37 18.40
N LEU A 324 4.46 -4.58 17.76
CA LEU A 324 4.73 -4.01 16.44
C LEU A 324 5.96 -3.10 16.45
N ILE A 325 5.98 -2.12 17.34
CA ILE A 325 7.07 -1.12 17.40
C ILE A 325 8.39 -1.79 17.73
N GLU A 326 8.43 -2.65 18.76
CA GLU A 326 9.64 -3.40 19.14
C GLU A 326 10.18 -4.23 17.97
N ARG A 327 9.29 -4.89 17.22
CA ARG A 327 9.66 -5.68 16.05
C ARG A 327 10.22 -4.82 14.91
N LEU A 328 9.64 -3.65 14.64
CA LEU A 328 10.14 -2.73 13.62
C LEU A 328 11.53 -2.19 14.00
N GLU A 329 11.71 -1.76 15.24
CA GLU A 329 12.99 -1.26 15.75
C GLU A 329 14.07 -2.35 15.73
N SER A 330 13.71 -3.60 16.04
CA SER A 330 14.66 -4.72 16.08
C SER A 330 15.31 -5.02 14.72
N VAL A 331 14.62 -4.72 13.61
CA VAL A 331 15.15 -4.95 12.25
C VAL A 331 16.25 -3.96 11.89
N LEU A 332 16.22 -2.73 12.45
CA LEU A 332 17.15 -1.66 12.04
C LEU A 332 18.57 -1.88 12.57
N GLY A 333 18.71 -2.43 13.75
CA GLY A 333 19.99 -2.54 14.45
C GLY A 333 20.76 -3.84 14.18
N ILE A 334 20.29 -4.73 13.30
CA ILE A 334 20.87 -6.06 13.11
C ILE A 334 21.18 -6.33 11.64
N GLU A 335 22.19 -7.16 11.40
CA GLU A 335 22.43 -7.76 10.07
C GLU A 335 21.50 -8.95 9.86
N PHE A 336 21.00 -9.13 8.63
CA PHE A 336 20.18 -10.27 8.27
C PHE A 336 21.07 -11.52 8.15
N VAL A 337 20.54 -12.64 8.60
CA VAL A 337 21.26 -13.92 8.49
C VAL A 337 21.24 -14.37 7.04
N ARG A 338 22.40 -14.67 6.46
CA ARG A 338 22.53 -15.28 5.14
C ARG A 338 22.68 -16.77 5.30
N LEU A 339 21.78 -17.54 4.74
CA LEU A 339 21.66 -18.99 4.94
C LEU A 339 21.36 -19.68 3.62
N THR A 340 22.04 -20.76 3.31
CA THR A 340 21.66 -21.57 2.14
C THR A 340 20.42 -22.42 2.44
N TYR A 341 19.63 -22.72 1.42
CA TYR A 341 18.48 -23.61 1.55
C TYR A 341 18.88 -24.97 2.16
N THR A 342 20.02 -25.52 1.76
CA THR A 342 20.55 -26.79 2.29
C THR A 342 20.81 -26.72 3.80
N GLU A 343 21.42 -25.64 4.29
CA GLU A 343 21.61 -25.42 5.73
C GLU A 343 20.27 -25.21 6.45
N GLY A 344 19.33 -24.46 5.82
CA GLY A 344 17.98 -24.27 6.35
C GLY A 344 17.24 -25.59 6.54
N ILE A 345 17.25 -26.47 5.55
CA ILE A 345 16.66 -27.82 5.64
C ILE A 345 17.30 -28.61 6.79
N LYS A 346 18.63 -28.60 6.90
CA LYS A 346 19.33 -29.30 8.00
C LYS A 346 18.91 -28.79 9.39
N ILE A 347 18.81 -27.47 9.57
CA ILE A 347 18.32 -26.85 10.81
C ILE A 347 16.90 -27.32 11.12
N LEU A 348 16.01 -27.36 10.13
CA LEU A 348 14.63 -27.81 10.30
C LEU A 348 14.55 -29.29 10.66
N GLU A 349 15.32 -30.17 10.00
CA GLU A 349 15.39 -31.60 10.31
C GLU A 349 15.93 -31.88 11.72
N GLU A 350 16.97 -31.14 12.15
CA GLU A 350 17.58 -31.27 13.46
C GLU A 350 16.80 -30.58 14.61
N SER A 351 15.75 -29.81 14.27
CA SER A 351 14.98 -29.00 15.23
C SER A 351 14.22 -29.80 16.28
N GLY A 352 13.88 -31.06 16.00
CA GLY A 352 12.97 -31.85 16.79
C GLY A 352 11.51 -31.39 16.78
N GLN A 353 11.19 -30.33 16.01
CA GLN A 353 9.84 -29.79 15.86
C GLN A 353 9.01 -30.70 14.95
N GLN A 354 7.77 -30.96 15.33
CA GLN A 354 6.78 -31.59 14.43
C GLN A 354 6.15 -30.52 13.55
N PHE A 355 6.41 -30.61 12.26
CA PHE A 355 5.79 -29.76 11.25
C PHE A 355 4.58 -30.46 10.61
N GLU A 356 3.60 -29.68 10.14
CA GLU A 356 2.43 -30.20 9.40
C GLU A 356 2.87 -30.75 8.03
N TYR A 357 3.82 -30.05 7.39
CA TYR A 357 4.41 -30.44 6.09
C TYR A 357 5.78 -31.06 6.26
N PRO A 358 6.13 -32.07 5.44
CA PRO A 358 7.40 -32.77 5.58
C PRO A 358 8.58 -31.84 5.26
N VAL A 359 9.62 -31.90 6.08
CA VAL A 359 10.92 -31.27 5.80
C VAL A 359 11.79 -32.26 5.03
N LYS A 360 12.18 -31.91 3.83
CA LYS A 360 13.07 -32.70 2.97
C LYS A 360 13.71 -31.80 1.93
N TRP A 361 14.97 -32.08 1.63
CA TRP A 361 15.65 -31.35 0.55
C TRP A 361 14.92 -31.55 -0.80
N GLY A 362 14.73 -30.48 -1.54
CA GLY A 362 14.02 -30.46 -2.82
C GLY A 362 12.54 -30.15 -2.75
N VAL A 363 11.97 -29.94 -1.56
CA VAL A 363 10.59 -29.48 -1.39
C VAL A 363 10.53 -27.96 -1.17
N ASP A 364 9.44 -27.33 -1.59
CA ASP A 364 9.23 -25.93 -1.30
C ASP A 364 8.92 -25.71 0.19
N LEU A 365 9.56 -24.69 0.79
CA LEU A 365 9.34 -24.36 2.20
C LEU A 365 7.95 -23.80 2.40
N GLN A 366 7.28 -24.31 3.43
CA GLN A 366 5.97 -23.78 3.83
C GLN A 366 6.15 -22.70 4.90
N SER A 367 5.14 -21.87 5.07
CA SER A 367 5.17 -20.77 6.05
C SER A 367 5.58 -21.18 7.47
N GLU A 368 5.30 -22.40 7.90
CA GLU A 368 5.71 -22.88 9.22
C GLU A 368 7.23 -23.11 9.30
N HIS A 369 7.85 -23.57 8.20
CA HIS A 369 9.30 -23.75 8.11
C HIS A 369 10.04 -22.40 8.13
N GLU A 370 9.59 -21.45 7.32
CA GLU A 370 10.12 -20.09 7.25
C GLU A 370 10.03 -19.42 8.62
N ARG A 371 8.87 -19.48 9.26
CA ARG A 371 8.65 -18.88 10.58
C ARG A 371 9.48 -19.54 11.66
N TYR A 372 9.73 -20.86 11.61
CA TYR A 372 10.62 -21.52 12.53
C TYR A 372 12.04 -20.94 12.43
N LEU A 373 12.57 -20.78 11.23
CA LEU A 373 13.90 -20.20 11.02
C LEU A 373 14.01 -18.79 11.60
N VAL A 374 13.07 -17.91 11.27
CA VAL A 374 13.14 -16.49 11.65
C VAL A 374 12.67 -16.19 13.08
N GLU A 375 11.67 -16.94 13.63
CA GLU A 375 11.05 -16.63 14.92
C GLU A 375 11.62 -17.46 16.09
N LYS A 376 12.06 -18.70 15.79
CA LYS A 376 12.51 -19.65 16.83
C LYS A 376 14.02 -19.84 16.81
N HIS A 377 14.61 -20.14 15.65
CA HIS A 377 16.01 -20.46 15.55
C HIS A 377 16.90 -19.21 15.61
N PHE A 378 16.81 -18.33 14.62
CA PHE A 378 17.66 -17.14 14.53
C PHE A 378 17.14 -15.93 15.28
N LYS A 379 15.82 -15.78 15.41
CA LYS A 379 15.14 -14.61 15.98
C LYS A 379 15.53 -13.31 15.27
N LYS A 380 15.77 -13.39 13.97
CA LYS A 380 16.21 -12.33 13.07
C LYS A 380 15.67 -12.59 11.67
N PRO A 381 15.57 -11.56 10.80
CA PRO A 381 15.35 -11.79 9.38
C PRO A 381 16.44 -12.69 8.77
N VAL A 382 16.04 -13.51 7.82
CA VAL A 382 16.92 -14.46 7.13
C VAL A 382 16.81 -14.26 5.64
N ILE A 383 17.95 -14.18 4.94
CA ILE A 383 18.03 -14.28 3.48
C ILE A 383 18.42 -15.71 3.16
N LEU A 384 17.49 -16.46 2.61
CA LEU A 384 17.69 -17.85 2.25
C LEU A 384 18.09 -17.96 0.77
N THR A 385 19.17 -18.69 0.46
CA THR A 385 19.77 -18.72 -0.87
C THR A 385 19.94 -20.15 -1.39
N ASP A 386 20.35 -20.28 -2.66
CA ASP A 386 20.79 -21.54 -3.28
C ASP A 386 19.74 -22.65 -3.24
N TYR A 387 18.55 -22.31 -3.72
CA TYR A 387 17.41 -23.22 -3.78
C TYR A 387 17.57 -24.34 -4.82
N PRO A 388 16.93 -25.51 -4.62
CA PRO A 388 16.84 -26.52 -5.66
C PRO A 388 16.22 -25.96 -6.94
N LYS A 389 16.84 -26.21 -8.09
CA LYS A 389 16.39 -25.66 -9.38
C LYS A 389 15.00 -26.13 -9.81
N GLU A 390 14.55 -27.29 -9.31
CA GLU A 390 13.27 -27.89 -9.66
C GLU A 390 12.08 -27.12 -9.13
N ILE A 391 12.26 -26.34 -8.05
CA ILE A 391 11.21 -25.56 -7.39
C ILE A 391 11.31 -24.06 -7.66
N LYS A 392 12.23 -23.63 -8.55
CA LYS A 392 12.44 -22.21 -8.87
C LYS A 392 12.29 -21.94 -10.37
N ALA A 393 12.07 -20.69 -10.72
CA ALA A 393 11.76 -20.24 -12.07
C ALA A 393 12.91 -20.45 -13.08
N PHE A 394 12.55 -20.46 -14.36
CA PHE A 394 13.44 -20.80 -15.47
C PHE A 394 14.59 -19.80 -15.67
N TYR A 395 14.40 -18.56 -15.31
CA TYR A 395 15.34 -17.46 -15.54
C TYR A 395 16.46 -17.37 -14.49
N MET A 396 16.37 -18.13 -13.40
CA MET A 396 17.37 -18.08 -12.32
C MET A 396 18.68 -18.76 -12.73
N LYS A 397 19.80 -18.09 -12.45
CA LYS A 397 21.13 -18.60 -12.75
C LYS A 397 21.42 -19.87 -11.97
N GLN A 398 21.85 -20.93 -12.70
CA GLN A 398 22.23 -22.18 -12.08
C GLN A 398 23.64 -22.11 -11.47
N ASN A 399 23.81 -22.68 -10.28
CA ASN A 399 25.11 -22.90 -9.66
C ASN A 399 25.93 -23.97 -10.39
N GLU A 400 27.20 -23.98 -10.12
CA GLU A 400 28.13 -24.96 -10.74
C GLU A 400 27.84 -26.41 -10.33
N ASP A 401 27.13 -26.61 -9.22
CA ASP A 401 26.70 -27.94 -8.75
C ASP A 401 25.63 -28.59 -9.66
N GLY A 402 25.03 -27.81 -10.56
CA GLY A 402 23.97 -28.23 -11.48
C GLY A 402 22.67 -28.64 -10.81
N LYS A 403 22.51 -28.41 -9.49
CA LYS A 403 21.36 -28.79 -8.68
C LYS A 403 20.63 -27.58 -8.10
N THR A 404 21.35 -26.52 -7.82
CA THR A 404 20.79 -25.31 -7.17
C THR A 404 20.85 -24.11 -8.10
N VAL A 405 20.08 -23.07 -7.74
CA VAL A 405 20.02 -21.77 -8.43
C VAL A 405 20.30 -20.64 -7.46
N ARG A 406 20.85 -19.54 -7.94
CA ARG A 406 21.15 -18.32 -7.18
C ARG A 406 19.88 -17.51 -6.89
N GLY A 407 18.92 -18.14 -6.24
CA GLY A 407 17.73 -17.47 -5.72
C GLY A 407 18.00 -16.88 -4.35
N THR A 408 17.25 -15.82 -4.01
CA THR A 408 17.24 -15.19 -2.69
C THR A 408 15.79 -15.03 -2.24
N ASP A 409 15.46 -15.47 -1.01
CA ASP A 409 14.17 -15.16 -0.39
C ASP A 409 14.43 -14.52 0.96
N VAL A 410 13.91 -13.29 1.17
CA VAL A 410 14.04 -12.57 2.44
C VAL A 410 12.87 -12.91 3.33
N LEU A 411 13.13 -13.56 4.44
CA LEU A 411 12.15 -14.08 5.39
C LEU A 411 12.07 -13.18 6.62
N PHE A 412 10.84 -12.81 7.00
CA PHE A 412 10.56 -11.93 8.14
C PHE A 412 9.65 -12.59 9.18
N PRO A 413 9.81 -12.24 10.48
CA PRO A 413 8.90 -12.70 11.53
C PRO A 413 7.45 -12.34 11.24
N LYS A 414 6.50 -13.23 11.53
CA LYS A 414 5.06 -13.16 11.30
C LYS A 414 4.63 -13.16 9.83
N ILE A 415 5.51 -12.78 8.92
CA ILE A 415 5.19 -12.66 7.48
C ILE A 415 5.66 -13.90 6.70
N GLY A 416 6.86 -14.42 6.96
CA GLY A 416 7.56 -15.34 6.08
C GLY A 416 8.25 -14.57 4.96
N GLU A 417 8.25 -15.10 3.74
CA GLU A 417 8.82 -14.44 2.57
C GLU A 417 8.16 -13.08 2.29
N ILE A 418 8.98 -12.01 2.26
CA ILE A 418 8.57 -10.65 1.89
C ILE A 418 9.18 -10.21 0.57
N ILE A 419 10.38 -10.69 0.25
CA ILE A 419 11.09 -10.48 -1.01
C ILE A 419 11.48 -11.85 -1.56
N GLY A 420 11.33 -12.02 -2.88
CA GLY A 420 11.92 -13.11 -3.65
C GLY A 420 12.76 -12.54 -4.77
N GLY A 421 14.02 -13.00 -4.89
CA GLY A 421 14.98 -12.47 -5.87
C GLY A 421 15.87 -13.55 -6.47
N SER A 422 16.71 -13.16 -7.41
CA SER A 422 17.78 -14.03 -7.93
C SER A 422 18.81 -13.27 -8.78
N GLU A 423 19.98 -13.86 -8.91
CA GLU A 423 20.83 -13.60 -10.08
C GLU A 423 20.20 -14.27 -11.30
N ARG A 424 20.14 -13.56 -12.43
CA ARG A 424 19.46 -14.00 -13.66
C ARG A 424 20.44 -14.81 -14.52
N GLU A 425 19.94 -15.82 -15.24
CA GLU A 425 20.77 -16.57 -16.17
C GLU A 425 21.17 -15.69 -17.37
N SER A 426 22.45 -15.37 -17.46
CA SER A 426 23.03 -14.54 -18.51
C SER A 426 23.57 -15.35 -19.71
N SER A 427 23.72 -16.65 -19.56
CA SER A 427 24.14 -17.53 -20.66
C SER A 427 22.98 -17.91 -21.55
N LEU A 428 23.07 -17.54 -22.84
CA LEU A 428 22.07 -17.91 -23.86
C LEU A 428 21.83 -19.43 -23.89
N GLU A 429 22.89 -20.22 -23.95
CA GLU A 429 22.82 -21.70 -24.04
C GLU A 429 22.10 -22.29 -22.81
N LYS A 430 22.46 -21.84 -21.60
CA LYS A 430 21.85 -22.35 -20.36
C LYS A 430 20.41 -21.97 -20.25
N LEU A 431 20.05 -20.72 -20.61
CA LEU A 431 18.68 -20.23 -20.60
C LEU A 431 17.79 -21.01 -21.57
N GLU A 432 18.24 -21.16 -22.83
CA GLU A 432 17.49 -21.93 -23.84
C GLU A 432 17.29 -23.39 -23.41
N LYS A 433 18.36 -24.04 -22.87
CA LYS A 433 18.27 -25.39 -22.35
C LYS A 433 17.23 -25.49 -21.22
N ARG A 434 17.20 -24.51 -20.29
CA ARG A 434 16.27 -24.54 -19.19
C ARG A 434 14.80 -24.34 -19.64
N ILE A 435 14.57 -23.47 -20.62
CA ILE A 435 13.27 -23.29 -21.27
C ILE A 435 12.77 -24.61 -21.90
N ASP A 436 13.66 -25.32 -22.59
CA ASP A 436 13.34 -26.63 -23.19
C ASP A 436 13.05 -27.70 -22.13
N GLU A 437 13.88 -27.81 -21.07
CA GLU A 437 13.67 -28.74 -19.96
C GLU A 437 12.29 -28.58 -19.31
N LEU A 438 11.77 -27.36 -19.23
CA LEU A 438 10.47 -27.04 -18.68
C LEU A 438 9.33 -27.14 -19.71
N GLY A 439 9.63 -27.46 -20.98
CA GLY A 439 8.63 -27.55 -22.04
C GLY A 439 7.97 -26.22 -22.41
N MET A 440 8.62 -25.10 -22.11
CA MET A 440 8.12 -23.76 -22.43
C MET A 440 8.32 -23.43 -23.91
N SER A 441 7.50 -22.51 -24.43
CA SER A 441 7.59 -22.09 -25.83
C SER A 441 8.68 -21.03 -26.02
N ARG A 442 9.79 -21.37 -26.66
CA ARG A 442 10.83 -20.39 -27.04
C ARG A 442 10.23 -19.24 -27.89
N LYS A 443 9.30 -19.56 -28.77
CA LYS A 443 8.68 -18.55 -29.64
C LYS A 443 8.02 -17.41 -28.86
N ASN A 444 7.40 -17.72 -27.73
CA ASN A 444 6.74 -16.70 -26.90
C ASN A 444 7.74 -15.89 -26.06
N LEU A 445 8.97 -16.39 -25.91
CA LEU A 445 10.06 -15.80 -25.14
C LEU A 445 11.22 -15.29 -26.02
N GLU A 446 11.08 -15.29 -27.35
CA GLU A 446 12.18 -14.91 -28.27
C GLU A 446 12.71 -13.50 -27.97
N TRP A 447 11.82 -12.55 -27.72
CA TRP A 447 12.16 -11.18 -27.34
C TRP A 447 12.95 -11.09 -26.02
N TYR A 448 12.70 -12.00 -25.08
CA TYR A 448 13.45 -12.10 -23.82
C TYR A 448 14.80 -12.81 -24.02
N ILE A 449 14.83 -13.88 -24.83
CA ILE A 449 16.05 -14.62 -25.21
C ILE A 449 17.03 -13.70 -25.95
N ASP A 450 16.56 -12.75 -26.74
CA ASP A 450 17.38 -11.77 -27.48
C ASP A 450 18.27 -10.93 -26.54
N THR A 451 17.87 -10.65 -25.33
CA THR A 451 18.72 -9.93 -24.35
C THR A 451 19.99 -10.71 -23.98
N ARG A 452 19.97 -12.04 -24.13
CA ARG A 452 21.15 -12.91 -23.94
C ARG A 452 21.94 -13.08 -25.23
N ARG A 453 21.30 -12.89 -26.37
CA ARG A 453 21.94 -12.98 -27.69
C ARG A 453 22.71 -11.70 -28.04
N PHE A 454 22.24 -10.57 -27.62
CA PHE A 454 22.74 -9.26 -28.02
C PHE A 454 23.27 -8.47 -26.83
N GLY A 455 24.54 -8.72 -26.44
CA GLY A 455 25.22 -7.95 -25.42
C GLY A 455 24.78 -8.27 -23.99
N THR A 456 24.64 -9.54 -23.67
CA THR A 456 24.30 -10.01 -22.33
C THR A 456 25.27 -9.51 -21.26
N VAL A 457 24.76 -9.27 -20.06
CA VAL A 457 25.55 -8.92 -18.87
C VAL A 457 25.09 -9.74 -17.67
N PRO A 458 25.96 -9.97 -16.66
CA PRO A 458 25.46 -10.40 -15.35
C PRO A 458 24.41 -9.40 -14.85
N HIS A 459 23.28 -9.88 -14.36
CA HIS A 459 22.23 -9.01 -13.81
C HIS A 459 21.40 -9.77 -12.79
N SER A 460 20.79 -9.03 -11.89
CA SER A 460 20.02 -9.56 -10.77
C SER A 460 18.81 -8.68 -10.52
N GLY A 461 17.85 -9.22 -9.80
CA GLY A 461 16.69 -8.45 -9.37
C GLY A 461 15.89 -9.19 -8.32
N PHE A 462 14.91 -8.50 -7.78
CA PHE A 462 14.01 -9.07 -6.78
C PHE A 462 12.62 -8.48 -6.86
N GLY A 463 11.64 -9.17 -6.28
CA GLY A 463 10.27 -8.68 -6.15
C GLY A 463 9.88 -8.54 -4.68
N LEU A 464 9.42 -7.35 -4.27
CA LEU A 464 8.82 -7.12 -2.96
C LEU A 464 7.31 -6.92 -3.10
N GLY A 465 6.54 -7.77 -2.42
CA GLY A 465 5.09 -7.61 -2.33
C GLY A 465 4.69 -6.43 -1.44
N PHE A 466 4.08 -5.39 -2.02
CA PHE A 466 3.74 -4.17 -1.28
C PHE A 466 2.78 -4.44 -0.12
N GLU A 467 1.79 -5.27 -0.32
CA GLU A 467 0.84 -5.62 0.74
C GLU A 467 1.48 -6.46 1.85
N ARG A 468 2.49 -7.30 1.53
CA ARG A 468 3.27 -8.03 2.55
C ARG A 468 4.11 -7.07 3.40
N LEU A 469 4.74 -6.07 2.77
CA LEU A 469 5.40 -4.98 3.49
C LEU A 469 4.42 -4.26 4.43
N LEU A 470 3.23 -3.94 3.93
CA LEU A 470 2.21 -3.27 4.75
C LEU A 470 1.71 -4.13 5.90
N LEU A 471 1.56 -5.45 5.74
CA LEU A 471 1.31 -6.35 6.87
C LEU A 471 2.40 -6.21 7.94
N PHE A 472 3.65 -6.16 7.53
CA PHE A 472 4.79 -6.05 8.44
C PHE A 472 4.79 -4.72 9.20
N VAL A 473 4.65 -3.59 8.50
CA VAL A 473 4.72 -2.24 9.12
C VAL A 473 3.44 -1.81 9.84
N THR A 474 2.33 -2.51 9.64
CA THR A 474 1.05 -2.20 10.31
C THR A 474 0.66 -3.19 11.41
N GLY A 475 1.30 -4.35 11.48
CA GLY A 475 0.94 -5.42 12.42
C GLY A 475 -0.40 -6.10 12.11
N MET A 476 -1.01 -5.82 10.95
CA MET A 476 -2.26 -6.45 10.56
C MET A 476 -2.04 -7.92 10.20
N SER A 477 -3.00 -8.78 10.54
CA SER A 477 -2.90 -10.23 10.35
C SER A 477 -3.49 -10.74 9.04
N ASN A 478 -4.19 -9.89 8.28
CA ASN A 478 -4.86 -10.28 7.04
C ASN A 478 -4.62 -9.26 5.93
N ILE A 479 -4.11 -9.73 4.81
CA ILE A 479 -3.73 -8.89 3.65
C ILE A 479 -4.92 -8.09 3.08
N ARG A 480 -6.16 -8.57 3.26
CA ARG A 480 -7.38 -7.85 2.86
C ARG A 480 -7.59 -6.54 3.62
N ASP A 481 -6.89 -6.37 4.74
CA ASP A 481 -7.05 -5.20 5.60
C ASP A 481 -5.97 -4.12 5.34
N VAL A 482 -4.97 -4.39 4.50
CA VAL A 482 -3.94 -3.42 4.14
C VAL A 482 -4.08 -2.86 2.71
N ILE A 483 -5.08 -3.31 1.97
CA ILE A 483 -5.47 -2.79 0.66
C ILE A 483 -6.87 -2.16 0.74
N PRO A 484 -7.14 -1.00 0.11
CA PRO A 484 -8.44 -0.33 0.23
C PRO A 484 -9.63 -1.19 -0.21
N PHE A 485 -9.53 -1.84 -1.36
CA PHE A 485 -10.58 -2.64 -2.00
C PHE A 485 -9.99 -3.99 -2.43
N PRO A 486 -10.00 -5.03 -1.56
CA PRO A 486 -9.36 -6.30 -1.85
C PRO A 486 -10.09 -7.06 -2.97
N ARG A 487 -9.29 -7.72 -3.82
CA ARG A 487 -9.76 -8.68 -4.83
C ARG A 487 -9.37 -10.08 -4.40
N THR A 488 -10.37 -10.94 -4.23
CA THR A 488 -10.18 -12.34 -3.80
C THR A 488 -11.19 -13.24 -4.50
N PRO A 489 -11.03 -14.56 -4.48
CA PRO A 489 -12.06 -15.44 -5.01
C PRO A 489 -13.45 -15.07 -4.48
N ARG A 490 -14.41 -14.92 -5.40
CA ARG A 490 -15.81 -14.54 -5.16
C ARG A 490 -16.03 -13.14 -4.56
N ASN A 491 -15.03 -12.26 -4.62
CA ASN A 491 -15.15 -10.88 -4.17
C ASN A 491 -14.43 -9.92 -5.13
N ALA A 492 -15.23 -9.11 -5.82
CA ALA A 492 -14.80 -8.00 -6.66
C ALA A 492 -15.70 -6.76 -6.43
N ASP A 493 -16.32 -6.66 -5.25
CA ASP A 493 -17.22 -5.58 -4.87
C ASP A 493 -16.44 -4.26 -4.67
N PHE A 494 -17.08 -3.14 -5.03
CA PHE A 494 -16.59 -1.74 -4.97
C PHE A 494 -15.59 -1.37 -6.08
#